data_894b6e0b014c8a94b57ea11e6765be8c
#
_entry.id   894b6e0b014c8a94b57ea11e6765be8c
#
_cell.length_a   1.000
_cell.length_b   1.000
_cell.length_c   1.000
_cell.angle_alpha   90.00
_cell.angle_beta   90.00
_cell.angle_gamma   90.00
#
_symmetry.space_group_name_H-M   'P 1'
#
loop_
_entity.id
_entity.type
_entity.pdbx_description
1 polymer ?
#
loop_
_entity_poly.entity_id
_entity_poly.type
_entity_poly.pdbx_seq_one_letter_code
_entity_poly.pdbx_strand_id
1 'polypeptide(L)'
;MAGAPPTDVEECTLETARRELGSYAVPVDRTDRIPLSVAVGRVPATDTTANNRIPGADIGVDDTVFERGHQLRPADVGLLKAAGVSELLVRQRPQVAIVPTGDGVVEYDAGPEERVETAGFTLAQYADRWGGKVTYRNAVADDAPALRMAVQRDLTRDIVVLTGTEPGDTLRAVVRELGDTVTDRVAISPGRETGLAVVQNRPVLLLPESPVAARVGAVQLLRPLLKGFGDAPFSAHPTREATLDGALDTDRAVRSFVPVALDGETATPLSGTDLATATRADGWVTVPDGEANPGAGDTVSVEDWDYLP
;
A
#
# COMPACT_ATOMS: atom_id res chain seq x y z
N MET A 1 21.99 14.74 32.11
CA MET A 1 20.80 15.54 31.81
C MET A 1 20.32 15.12 30.45
N ALA A 2 19.34 14.23 30.39
CA ALA A 2 18.71 13.82 29.16
C ALA A 2 17.84 15.00 28.70
N GLY A 3 18.13 15.51 27.48
CA GLY A 3 17.30 16.54 26.85
C GLY A 3 15.90 15.98 26.61
N ALA A 4 14.88 16.80 26.89
CA ALA A 4 13.50 16.46 26.56
C ALA A 4 13.40 16.18 25.05
N PRO A 5 12.60 15.17 24.62
CA PRO A 5 12.41 14.90 23.20
C PRO A 5 11.82 16.16 22.52
N PRO A 6 12.18 16.40 21.25
CA PRO A 6 11.61 17.54 20.53
C PRO A 6 10.09 17.39 20.45
N THR A 7 9.39 18.45 20.90
CA THR A 7 7.94 18.51 21.03
C THR A 7 7.20 18.81 19.72
N ASP A 8 7.91 19.00 18.61
CA ASP A 8 7.28 19.24 17.31
C ASP A 8 7.21 17.93 16.53
N VAL A 9 6.03 17.29 16.58
CA VAL A 9 5.66 16.18 15.70
C VAL A 9 5.42 16.78 14.31
N GLU A 10 6.30 16.51 13.38
CA GLU A 10 6.19 17.01 12.01
C GLU A 10 5.04 16.29 11.29
N GLU A 11 4.02 17.05 10.92
CA GLU A 11 2.87 16.55 10.15
C GLU A 11 2.89 17.14 8.76
N CYS A 12 2.66 16.31 7.75
CA CYS A 12 2.53 16.77 6.37
C CYS A 12 1.21 16.33 5.73
N THR A 13 0.81 17.02 4.66
CA THR A 13 -0.35 16.62 3.85
C THR A 13 -0.07 15.31 3.12
N LEU A 14 -1.14 14.60 2.74
CA LEU A 14 -1.01 13.37 1.94
C LEU A 14 -0.29 13.62 0.60
N GLU A 15 -0.53 14.75 -0.04
CA GLU A 15 0.13 15.13 -1.29
C GLU A 15 1.64 15.32 -1.09
N THR A 16 2.04 15.92 0.02
CA THR A 16 3.45 16.08 0.36
C THR A 16 4.09 14.71 0.63
N ALA A 17 3.44 13.85 1.45
CA ALA A 17 3.94 12.50 1.71
C ALA A 17 4.12 11.69 0.41
N ARG A 18 3.14 11.75 -0.51
CA ARG A 18 3.22 11.08 -1.82
C ARG A 18 4.33 11.61 -2.70
N ARG A 19 4.54 12.92 -2.73
CA ARG A 19 5.62 13.55 -3.51
C ARG A 19 6.98 13.13 -2.99
N GLU A 20 7.19 13.15 -1.69
CA GLU A 20 8.43 12.71 -1.06
C GLU A 20 8.69 11.22 -1.33
N LEU A 21 7.70 10.35 -1.12
CA LEU A 21 7.80 8.93 -1.47
C LEU A 21 8.10 8.70 -2.94
N GLY A 22 7.45 9.46 -3.83
CA GLY A 22 7.66 9.36 -5.27
C GLY A 22 9.12 9.58 -5.68
N SER A 23 9.87 10.39 -4.92
CA SER A 23 11.30 10.61 -5.19
C SER A 23 12.16 9.36 -4.94
N TYR A 24 11.69 8.42 -4.12
CA TYR A 24 12.36 7.14 -3.84
C TYR A 24 11.81 5.97 -4.67
N ALA A 25 10.67 6.16 -5.36
CA ALA A 25 10.02 5.13 -6.17
C ALA A 25 10.73 4.93 -7.52
N VAL A 26 12.00 4.56 -7.47
CA VAL A 26 12.79 4.26 -8.67
C VAL A 26 12.59 2.79 -9.05
N PRO A 27 12.23 2.48 -10.32
CA PRO A 27 12.06 1.10 -10.77
C PRO A 27 13.27 0.22 -10.43
N VAL A 28 13.02 -0.99 -9.91
CA VAL A 28 14.10 -1.92 -9.61
C VAL A 28 14.81 -2.34 -10.91
N ASP A 29 16.13 -2.30 -10.93
CA ASP A 29 16.93 -2.68 -12.12
C ASP A 29 17.00 -4.19 -12.32
N ARG A 30 16.64 -4.97 -11.30
CA ARG A 30 16.68 -6.44 -11.36
C ARG A 30 15.60 -6.96 -12.28
N THR A 31 15.98 -7.92 -13.12
CA THR A 31 15.08 -8.58 -14.08
C THR A 31 15.13 -10.09 -13.93
N ASP A 32 14.03 -10.75 -14.31
CA ASP A 32 13.91 -12.21 -14.41
C ASP A 32 13.49 -12.59 -15.83
N ARG A 33 14.06 -13.67 -16.36
CA ARG A 33 13.52 -14.34 -17.54
C ARG A 33 12.54 -15.41 -17.08
N ILE A 34 11.28 -15.27 -17.48
CA ILE A 34 10.21 -16.16 -17.03
C ILE A 34 9.45 -16.75 -18.21
N PRO A 35 8.94 -17.99 -18.09
CA PRO A 35 8.04 -18.55 -19.10
C PRO A 35 6.71 -17.78 -19.14
N LEU A 36 6.12 -17.72 -20.34
CA LEU A 36 4.88 -16.98 -20.58
C LEU A 36 3.72 -17.44 -19.68
N SER A 37 3.70 -18.71 -19.26
CA SER A 37 2.65 -19.30 -18.41
C SER A 37 2.52 -18.65 -17.02
N VAL A 38 3.56 -17.94 -16.55
CA VAL A 38 3.56 -17.25 -15.25
C VAL A 38 3.73 -15.73 -15.39
N ALA A 39 3.45 -15.20 -16.59
CA ALA A 39 3.67 -13.79 -16.92
C ALA A 39 2.50 -12.86 -16.57
N VAL A 40 1.32 -13.39 -16.23
CA VAL A 40 0.16 -12.57 -15.85
C VAL A 40 0.52 -11.70 -14.64
N GLY A 41 0.21 -10.40 -14.70
CA GLY A 41 0.52 -9.40 -13.67
C GLY A 41 1.97 -8.95 -13.65
N ARG A 42 2.86 -9.53 -14.47
CA ARG A 42 4.27 -9.10 -14.55
C ARG A 42 4.41 -7.93 -15.54
N VAL A 43 5.50 -7.21 -15.39
CA VAL A 43 5.82 -6.03 -16.20
C VAL A 43 7.05 -6.32 -17.06
N PRO A 44 6.97 -6.30 -18.40
CA PRO A 44 8.11 -6.43 -19.29
C PRO A 44 9.16 -5.33 -19.01
N ALA A 45 10.41 -5.74 -18.92
CA ALA A 45 11.53 -4.84 -18.71
C ALA A 45 12.00 -4.16 -20.01
N THR A 46 11.62 -4.74 -21.15
CA THR A 46 11.90 -4.23 -22.50
C THR A 46 10.64 -4.36 -23.34
N ASP A 47 10.58 -3.66 -24.45
CA ASP A 47 9.54 -3.86 -25.44
C ASP A 47 9.50 -5.33 -25.87
N THR A 48 8.30 -5.87 -26.01
CA THR A 48 8.07 -7.25 -26.41
C THR A 48 7.64 -7.30 -27.87
N THR A 49 8.42 -7.97 -28.70
CA THR A 49 8.17 -8.08 -30.15
C THR A 49 7.57 -9.43 -30.54
N ALA A 50 6.85 -9.44 -31.64
CA ALA A 50 6.28 -10.67 -32.22
C ALA A 50 7.34 -11.48 -32.97
N ASN A 51 7.43 -12.78 -32.68
CA ASN A 51 8.25 -13.75 -33.42
C ASN A 51 7.50 -14.29 -34.66
N ASN A 52 6.17 -14.23 -34.62
CA ASN A 52 5.31 -14.71 -35.69
C ASN A 52 4.26 -13.65 -36.05
N ARG A 53 3.86 -13.61 -37.31
CA ARG A 53 2.69 -12.84 -37.73
C ARG A 53 1.43 -13.39 -37.06
N ILE A 54 0.57 -12.52 -36.55
CA ILE A 54 -0.72 -12.90 -35.94
C ILE A 54 -1.81 -12.82 -37.04
N PRO A 55 -2.40 -13.94 -37.45
CA PRO A 55 -3.51 -13.92 -38.40
C PRO A 55 -4.73 -13.17 -37.84
N GLY A 56 -5.28 -12.24 -38.63
CA GLY A 56 -6.45 -11.43 -38.22
C GLY A 56 -6.14 -10.23 -37.33
N ALA A 57 -4.89 -10.04 -36.92
CA ALA A 57 -4.39 -8.82 -36.32
C ALA A 57 -3.36 -8.17 -37.27
N ASP A 58 -3.27 -6.85 -37.24
CA ASP A 58 -2.28 -6.12 -38.04
C ASP A 58 -0.92 -6.06 -37.29
N ILE A 59 -0.41 -7.23 -36.92
CA ILE A 59 0.85 -7.43 -36.21
C ILE A 59 1.71 -8.40 -37.03
N GLY A 60 2.82 -7.89 -37.54
CA GLY A 60 3.83 -8.65 -38.29
C GLY A 60 4.94 -9.18 -37.39
N VAL A 61 5.89 -9.89 -38.00
CA VAL A 61 7.13 -10.30 -37.36
C VAL A 61 7.94 -9.04 -37.01
N ASP A 62 8.57 -9.03 -35.84
CA ASP A 62 9.37 -7.95 -35.28
C ASP A 62 8.58 -6.69 -34.89
N ASP A 63 7.25 -6.65 -35.07
CA ASP A 63 6.42 -5.57 -34.57
C ASP A 63 6.36 -5.62 -33.02
N THR A 64 6.35 -4.45 -32.40
CA THR A 64 6.14 -4.33 -30.94
C THR A 64 4.70 -4.70 -30.61
N VAL A 65 4.54 -5.73 -29.78
CA VAL A 65 3.23 -6.18 -29.26
C VAL A 65 2.87 -5.40 -28.01
N PHE A 66 3.83 -5.24 -27.11
CA PHE A 66 3.69 -4.44 -25.89
C PHE A 66 4.97 -3.66 -25.61
N GLU A 67 4.83 -2.43 -25.20
CA GLU A 67 5.93 -1.61 -24.69
C GLU A 67 6.35 -2.06 -23.30
N ARG A 68 7.57 -1.75 -22.91
CA ARG A 68 8.04 -1.89 -21.52
C ARG A 68 7.11 -1.14 -20.57
N GLY A 69 6.96 -1.63 -19.35
CA GLY A 69 6.09 -0.98 -18.36
C GLY A 69 4.61 -1.39 -18.48
N HIS A 70 4.21 -2.13 -19.53
CA HIS A 70 2.85 -2.66 -19.65
C HIS A 70 2.63 -3.83 -18.67
N GLN A 71 1.67 -3.69 -17.75
CA GLN A 71 1.31 -4.80 -16.86
C GLN A 71 0.45 -5.83 -17.59
N LEU A 72 0.97 -7.05 -17.75
CA LEU A 72 0.35 -8.09 -18.58
C LEU A 72 -0.93 -8.65 -17.95
N ARG A 73 -2.03 -8.57 -18.69
CA ARG A 73 -3.31 -9.20 -18.37
C ARG A 73 -3.39 -10.62 -18.98
N PRO A 74 -4.33 -11.46 -18.55
CA PRO A 74 -4.52 -12.80 -19.16
C PRO A 74 -4.68 -12.79 -20.67
N ALA A 75 -5.43 -11.82 -21.24
CA ALA A 75 -5.61 -11.69 -22.68
C ALA A 75 -4.30 -11.33 -23.40
N ASP A 76 -3.45 -10.53 -22.80
CA ASP A 76 -2.16 -10.09 -23.34
C ASP A 76 -1.21 -11.30 -23.46
N VAL A 77 -1.21 -12.18 -22.46
CA VAL A 77 -0.45 -13.44 -22.49
C VAL A 77 -0.93 -14.36 -23.61
N GLY A 78 -2.25 -14.39 -23.88
CA GLY A 78 -2.82 -15.10 -25.03
C GLY A 78 -2.31 -14.56 -26.37
N LEU A 79 -2.28 -13.24 -26.52
CA LEU A 79 -1.76 -12.56 -27.71
C LEU A 79 -0.27 -12.84 -27.92
N LEU A 80 0.54 -12.74 -26.87
CA LEU A 80 1.97 -13.06 -26.92
C LEU A 80 2.24 -14.51 -27.32
N LYS A 81 1.41 -15.45 -26.84
CA LYS A 81 1.50 -16.84 -27.26
C LYS A 81 1.24 -17.01 -28.77
N ALA A 82 0.22 -16.31 -29.31
CA ALA A 82 -0.07 -16.30 -30.74
C ALA A 82 1.07 -15.63 -31.53
N ALA A 83 1.72 -14.62 -30.97
CA ALA A 83 2.90 -13.97 -31.53
C ALA A 83 4.19 -14.82 -31.45
N GLY A 84 4.12 -16.06 -30.95
CA GLY A 84 5.27 -16.98 -30.88
C GLY A 84 6.24 -16.67 -29.72
N VAL A 85 5.83 -15.86 -28.76
CA VAL A 85 6.63 -15.57 -27.55
C VAL A 85 6.45 -16.69 -26.54
N SER A 86 7.52 -17.27 -26.05
CA SER A 86 7.50 -18.34 -25.03
C SER A 86 8.04 -17.90 -23.67
N GLU A 87 8.92 -16.92 -23.68
CA GLU A 87 9.56 -16.37 -22.47
C GLU A 87 9.62 -14.85 -22.56
N LEU A 88 9.64 -14.21 -21.41
CA LEU A 88 9.74 -12.75 -21.28
C LEU A 88 10.83 -12.36 -20.30
N LEU A 89 11.51 -11.24 -20.60
CA LEU A 89 12.33 -10.53 -19.63
C LEU A 89 11.41 -9.54 -18.89
N VAL A 90 11.19 -9.78 -17.61
CA VAL A 90 10.31 -8.96 -16.77
C VAL A 90 11.07 -8.30 -15.63
N ARG A 91 10.56 -7.17 -15.13
CA ARG A 91 11.06 -6.60 -13.89
C ARG A 91 10.83 -7.55 -12.73
N GLN A 92 11.79 -7.64 -11.81
CA GLN A 92 11.55 -8.33 -10.55
C GLN A 92 10.50 -7.57 -9.75
N ARG A 93 9.69 -8.31 -9.02
CA ARG A 93 8.74 -7.73 -8.07
C ARG A 93 9.52 -7.01 -6.95
N PRO A 94 9.17 -5.78 -6.58
CA PRO A 94 9.80 -5.09 -5.46
C PRO A 94 9.68 -5.88 -4.17
N GLN A 95 10.77 -6.01 -3.44
CA GLN A 95 10.82 -6.77 -2.19
C GLN A 95 10.35 -5.90 -1.03
N VAL A 96 9.37 -6.39 -0.29
CA VAL A 96 8.77 -5.69 0.86
C VAL A 96 8.89 -6.56 2.10
N ALA A 97 9.42 -5.99 3.18
CA ALA A 97 9.27 -6.58 4.51
C ALA A 97 8.10 -5.92 5.23
N ILE A 98 7.21 -6.73 5.83
CA ILE A 98 6.17 -6.26 6.73
C ILE A 98 6.45 -6.84 8.10
N VAL A 99 6.67 -5.96 9.07
CA VAL A 99 7.11 -6.29 10.42
C VAL A 99 6.09 -5.73 11.40
N PRO A 100 5.23 -6.56 12.00
CA PRO A 100 4.38 -6.15 13.11
C PRO A 100 5.23 -5.80 14.32
N THR A 101 4.80 -4.79 15.09
CA THR A 101 5.47 -4.36 16.32
C THR A 101 4.46 -4.17 17.45
N GLY A 102 4.93 -4.28 18.66
CA GLY A 102 4.15 -4.04 19.87
C GLY A 102 4.23 -5.19 20.88
N ASP A 103 4.07 -4.83 22.15
CA ASP A 103 4.00 -5.81 23.23
C ASP A 103 2.65 -6.52 23.23
N GLY A 104 2.62 -7.79 23.61
CA GLY A 104 1.42 -8.59 23.63
C GLY A 104 0.80 -8.92 22.25
N VAL A 105 1.52 -8.67 21.16
CA VAL A 105 1.10 -9.07 19.82
C VAL A 105 1.51 -10.50 19.56
N VAL A 106 0.54 -11.38 19.31
CA VAL A 106 0.73 -12.81 19.08
C VAL A 106 0.18 -13.22 17.71
N GLU A 107 0.66 -14.34 17.21
CA GLU A 107 0.22 -14.87 15.90
C GLU A 107 -1.18 -15.51 15.99
N TYR A 108 -1.45 -16.26 17.06
CA TYR A 108 -2.71 -16.95 17.33
C TYR A 108 -2.92 -17.08 18.85
N ASP A 109 -4.12 -17.46 19.24
CA ASP A 109 -4.47 -17.87 20.61
C ASP A 109 -4.15 -16.82 21.68
N ALA A 110 -4.54 -15.55 21.43
CA ALA A 110 -4.31 -14.44 22.33
C ALA A 110 -4.92 -14.67 23.73
N GLY A 111 -4.10 -14.47 24.75
CA GLY A 111 -4.52 -14.41 26.14
C GLY A 111 -5.26 -13.09 26.48
N PRO A 112 -5.65 -12.89 27.76
CA PRO A 112 -6.46 -11.73 28.14
C PRO A 112 -5.78 -10.36 27.92
N GLU A 113 -4.45 -10.30 27.92
CA GLU A 113 -3.66 -9.09 27.71
C GLU A 113 -2.93 -9.09 26.35
N GLU A 114 -3.24 -10.08 25.52
CA GLU A 114 -2.64 -10.25 24.21
C GLU A 114 -3.65 -9.96 23.11
N ARG A 115 -3.17 -9.68 21.92
CA ARG A 115 -3.98 -9.51 20.73
C ARG A 115 -3.37 -10.24 19.52
N VAL A 116 -4.24 -10.82 18.70
CA VAL A 116 -3.81 -11.47 17.46
C VAL A 116 -3.39 -10.41 16.44
N GLU A 117 -2.22 -10.58 15.84
CA GLU A 117 -1.74 -9.73 14.77
C GLU A 117 -2.60 -9.93 13.51
N THR A 118 -3.23 -8.87 13.05
CA THR A 118 -4.10 -8.92 11.85
C THR A 118 -3.77 -7.84 10.83
N ALA A 119 -3.24 -6.71 11.25
CA ALA A 119 -2.98 -5.57 10.37
C ALA A 119 -1.85 -5.88 9.37
N GLY A 120 -0.68 -6.27 9.86
CA GLY A 120 0.46 -6.63 9.01
C GLY A 120 0.19 -7.86 8.15
N PHE A 121 -0.51 -8.89 8.71
CA PHE A 121 -0.93 -10.07 7.95
C PHE A 121 -1.83 -9.71 6.77
N THR A 122 -2.84 -8.87 7.01
CA THR A 122 -3.75 -8.40 5.96
C THR A 122 -3.03 -7.56 4.92
N LEU A 123 -2.17 -6.63 5.37
CA LEU A 123 -1.36 -5.80 4.47
C LEU A 123 -0.40 -6.62 3.61
N ALA A 124 0.11 -7.74 4.14
CA ALA A 124 0.95 -8.66 3.36
C ALA A 124 0.20 -9.25 2.17
N GLN A 125 -1.09 -9.60 2.35
CA GLN A 125 -1.94 -10.10 1.26
C GLN A 125 -2.19 -9.01 0.20
N TYR A 126 -2.46 -7.77 0.62
CA TYR A 126 -2.64 -6.66 -0.32
C TYR A 126 -1.35 -6.31 -1.06
N ALA A 127 -0.22 -6.20 -0.36
CA ALA A 127 1.06 -5.86 -0.97
C ALA A 127 1.50 -6.91 -2.01
N ASP A 128 1.24 -8.20 -1.76
CA ASP A 128 1.49 -9.27 -2.74
C ASP A 128 0.66 -9.08 -4.01
N ARG A 129 -0.62 -8.77 -3.87
CA ARG A 129 -1.54 -8.54 -5.00
C ARG A 129 -1.26 -7.22 -5.73
N TRP A 130 -0.73 -6.20 -5.05
CA TRP A 130 -0.28 -4.95 -5.69
C TRP A 130 1.04 -5.09 -6.44
N GLY A 131 1.64 -6.28 -6.44
CA GLY A 131 2.84 -6.61 -7.20
C GLY A 131 4.12 -6.67 -6.37
N GLY A 132 4.06 -6.56 -5.04
CA GLY A 132 5.20 -6.73 -4.15
C GLY A 132 5.59 -8.19 -3.96
N LYS A 133 6.87 -8.48 -3.74
CA LYS A 133 7.37 -9.77 -3.21
C LYS A 133 7.50 -9.63 -1.70
N VAL A 134 6.49 -10.08 -0.98
CA VAL A 134 6.36 -9.84 0.45
C VAL A 134 7.15 -10.83 1.29
N THR A 135 7.77 -10.33 2.36
CA THR A 135 8.28 -11.09 3.49
C THR A 135 7.54 -10.62 4.73
N TYR A 136 6.56 -11.39 5.18
CA TYR A 136 5.87 -11.15 6.44
C TYR A 136 6.69 -11.71 7.59
N ARG A 137 6.86 -10.94 8.67
CA ARG A 137 7.68 -11.26 9.82
C ARG A 137 6.83 -11.52 11.06
N ASN A 138 7.39 -12.28 11.99
CA ASN A 138 6.81 -12.38 13.34
C ASN A 138 6.86 -11.01 14.02
N ALA A 139 5.91 -10.77 14.91
CA ALA A 139 5.84 -9.55 15.69
C ALA A 139 7.13 -9.33 16.52
N VAL A 140 7.52 -8.07 16.63
CA VAL A 140 8.68 -7.62 17.40
C VAL A 140 8.20 -6.81 18.58
N ALA A 141 8.65 -7.15 19.79
CA ALA A 141 8.32 -6.42 21.00
C ALA A 141 8.78 -4.95 20.92
N ASP A 142 8.13 -4.06 21.67
CA ASP A 142 8.45 -2.63 21.70
C ASP A 142 9.71 -2.34 22.54
N ASP A 143 10.79 -3.04 22.20
CA ASP A 143 12.12 -2.95 22.78
C ASP A 143 13.12 -2.37 21.77
N ALA A 144 13.79 -1.27 22.12
CA ALA A 144 14.64 -0.53 21.20
C ALA A 144 15.75 -1.38 20.51
N PRO A 145 16.50 -2.24 21.21
CA PRO A 145 17.43 -3.19 20.58
C PRO A 145 16.76 -4.13 19.57
N ALA A 146 15.60 -4.73 19.93
CA ALA A 146 14.89 -5.66 19.07
C ALA A 146 14.35 -4.96 17.80
N LEU A 147 13.75 -3.79 17.96
CA LEU A 147 13.26 -2.96 16.85
C LEU A 147 14.38 -2.51 15.93
N ARG A 148 15.53 -2.07 16.49
CA ARG A 148 16.71 -1.71 15.70
C ARG A 148 17.22 -2.87 14.86
N MET A 149 17.33 -4.07 15.46
CA MET A 149 17.74 -5.28 14.73
C MET A 149 16.74 -5.65 13.63
N ALA A 150 15.44 -5.53 13.89
CA ALA A 150 14.38 -5.83 12.92
C ALA A 150 14.46 -4.89 11.71
N VAL A 151 14.56 -3.58 11.93
CA VAL A 151 14.72 -2.59 10.86
C VAL A 151 15.98 -2.89 10.05
N GLN A 152 17.14 -3.00 10.70
CA GLN A 152 18.44 -3.23 10.02
C GLN A 152 18.45 -4.52 9.21
N ARG A 153 17.89 -5.61 9.74
CA ARG A 153 17.77 -6.90 9.02
C ARG A 153 17.04 -6.74 7.69
N ASP A 154 15.98 -5.97 7.69
CA ASP A 154 15.08 -5.88 6.54
C ASP A 154 15.41 -4.72 5.56
N LEU A 155 16.46 -3.91 5.83
CA LEU A 155 17.00 -2.92 4.88
C LEU A 155 17.60 -3.55 3.60
N THR A 156 17.76 -4.88 3.57
CA THR A 156 18.08 -5.61 2.34
C THR A 156 16.90 -5.67 1.35
N ARG A 157 15.70 -5.31 1.78
CA ARG A 157 14.52 -5.20 0.96
C ARG A 157 14.44 -3.82 0.31
N ASP A 158 13.54 -3.68 -0.66
CA ASP A 158 13.33 -2.39 -1.33
C ASP A 158 12.51 -1.44 -0.45
N ILE A 159 11.57 -2.00 0.32
CA ILE A 159 10.65 -1.27 1.19
C ILE A 159 10.54 -2.01 2.54
N VAL A 160 10.52 -1.27 3.64
CA VAL A 160 10.19 -1.80 4.97
C VAL A 160 8.90 -1.16 5.45
N VAL A 161 7.97 -1.98 5.93
CA VAL A 161 6.71 -1.55 6.54
C VAL A 161 6.67 -2.06 7.97
N LEU A 162 6.47 -1.17 8.92
CA LEU A 162 6.33 -1.47 10.33
C LEU A 162 4.87 -1.15 10.72
N THR A 163 4.16 -2.12 11.30
CA THR A 163 2.77 -1.93 11.75
C THR A 163 2.69 -1.97 13.26
N GLY A 164 1.68 -1.31 13.83
CA GLY A 164 1.52 -1.21 15.29
C GLY A 164 2.08 0.09 15.87
N THR A 165 2.26 1.12 15.04
CA THR A 165 2.85 2.38 15.49
C THR A 165 1.85 3.28 16.21
N GLU A 166 2.30 3.90 17.30
CA GLU A 166 1.60 4.94 18.03
C GLU A 166 2.45 6.22 18.12
N PRO A 167 1.84 7.39 18.40
CA PRO A 167 2.58 8.62 18.58
C PRO A 167 3.53 8.53 19.77
N GLY A 168 4.82 8.85 19.57
CA GLY A 168 5.82 8.89 20.64
C GLY A 168 6.34 7.53 21.08
N ASP A 169 6.09 6.47 20.32
CA ASP A 169 6.55 5.11 20.59
C ASP A 169 8.07 4.94 20.45
N THR A 170 8.59 3.86 21.00
CA THR A 170 10.00 3.46 20.93
C THR A 170 10.44 3.26 19.48
N LEU A 171 9.55 2.72 18.64
CA LEU A 171 9.83 2.44 17.24
C LEU A 171 10.20 3.72 16.47
N ARG A 172 9.44 4.82 16.65
CA ARG A 172 9.73 6.11 16.00
C ARG A 172 11.09 6.67 16.43
N ALA A 173 11.42 6.54 17.73
CA ALA A 173 12.72 6.93 18.23
C ALA A 173 13.85 6.13 17.57
N VAL A 174 13.69 4.82 17.46
CA VAL A 174 14.66 3.94 16.79
C VAL A 174 14.82 4.28 15.31
N VAL A 175 13.72 4.51 14.59
CA VAL A 175 13.77 4.86 13.17
C VAL A 175 14.48 6.20 12.94
N ARG A 176 14.23 7.22 13.80
CA ARG A 176 14.95 8.50 13.76
C ARG A 176 16.45 8.38 14.03
N GLU A 177 16.87 7.44 14.86
CA GLU A 177 18.30 7.17 15.09
C GLU A 177 18.97 6.49 13.89
N LEU A 178 18.21 5.72 13.10
CA LEU A 178 18.74 4.92 12.00
C LEU A 178 18.77 5.68 10.66
N GLY A 179 17.96 6.72 10.50
CA GLY A 179 17.83 7.44 9.25
C GLY A 179 17.14 8.78 9.37
N ASP A 180 16.72 9.32 8.24
CA ASP A 180 16.05 10.62 8.16
C ASP A 180 14.53 10.41 8.23
N THR A 181 13.87 11.06 9.17
CA THR A 181 12.41 11.12 9.22
C THR A 181 11.92 12.13 8.20
N VAL A 182 11.07 11.70 7.27
CA VAL A 182 10.40 12.57 6.30
C VAL A 182 9.19 13.23 6.94
N THR A 183 8.39 12.44 7.67
CA THR A 183 7.28 12.93 8.47
C THR A 183 6.92 11.95 9.57
N ASP A 184 6.52 12.47 10.71
CA ASP A 184 6.01 11.65 11.82
C ASP A 184 4.53 11.33 11.68
N ARG A 185 3.78 12.19 10.97
CA ARG A 185 2.35 12.07 10.76
C ARG A 185 1.94 12.52 9.36
N VAL A 186 0.91 11.89 8.85
CA VAL A 186 0.25 12.31 7.61
C VAL A 186 -1.16 12.79 7.94
N ALA A 187 -1.56 13.93 7.39
CA ALA A 187 -2.87 14.54 7.61
C ALA A 187 -4.00 13.75 6.90
N ILE A 188 -4.25 12.52 7.40
CA ILE A 188 -5.32 11.61 6.95
C ILE A 188 -6.11 11.07 8.15
N SER A 189 -7.36 10.72 7.93
CA SER A 189 -8.22 10.07 8.95
C SER A 189 -9.05 8.94 8.31
N PRO A 190 -9.08 7.74 8.91
CA PRO A 190 -8.21 7.29 9.99
C PRO A 190 -6.76 7.09 9.51
N GLY A 191 -5.80 7.10 10.43
CA GLY A 191 -4.41 6.80 10.09
C GLY A 191 -3.45 7.98 10.19
N ARG A 192 -3.80 9.03 10.95
CA ARG A 192 -2.94 10.21 11.18
C ARG A 192 -1.56 9.84 11.75
N GLU A 193 -1.47 8.69 12.43
CA GLU A 193 -0.25 8.13 12.99
C GLU A 193 0.69 7.53 11.93
N THR A 194 0.28 7.51 10.67
CA THR A 194 1.14 7.07 9.58
C THR A 194 2.39 7.94 9.49
N GLY A 195 3.55 7.32 9.55
CA GLY A 195 4.85 7.98 9.44
C GLY A 195 5.65 7.50 8.24
N LEU A 196 6.64 8.29 7.86
CA LEU A 196 7.54 8.01 6.76
C LEU A 196 8.97 8.39 7.14
N ALA A 197 9.89 7.47 6.91
CA ALA A 197 11.32 7.70 7.05
C ALA A 197 12.09 7.08 5.89
N VAL A 198 13.36 7.44 5.79
CA VAL A 198 14.31 6.86 4.84
C VAL A 198 15.54 6.40 5.61
N VAL A 199 15.82 5.11 5.55
CA VAL A 199 16.98 4.50 6.20
C VAL A 199 17.87 3.87 5.13
N GLN A 200 19.12 4.33 5.00
CA GLN A 200 20.06 3.84 3.98
C GLN A 200 19.45 3.81 2.56
N ASN A 201 18.79 4.89 2.14
CA ASN A 201 18.07 4.99 0.87
C ASN A 201 16.90 4.01 0.70
N ARG A 202 16.39 3.41 1.78
CA ARG A 202 15.21 2.56 1.76
C ARG A 202 14.04 3.26 2.43
N PRO A 203 12.89 3.39 1.76
CA PRO A 203 11.69 3.91 2.39
C PRO A 203 11.22 2.96 3.50
N VAL A 204 10.93 3.54 4.65
CA VAL A 204 10.39 2.88 5.83
C VAL A 204 9.05 3.51 6.14
N LEU A 205 7.97 2.74 6.01
CA LEU A 205 6.62 3.17 6.32
C LEU A 205 6.26 2.71 7.73
N LEU A 206 5.73 3.63 8.53
CA LEU A 206 5.19 3.39 9.85
C LEU A 206 3.67 3.45 9.76
N LEU A 207 2.98 2.33 9.95
CA LEU A 207 1.54 2.24 9.81
C LEU A 207 0.88 1.95 11.16
N PRO A 208 -0.31 2.53 11.43
CA PRO A 208 -1.04 2.26 12.66
C PRO A 208 -1.37 0.78 12.84
N GLU A 209 -1.68 0.41 14.08
CA GLU A 209 -2.16 -0.94 14.42
C GLU A 209 -3.59 -1.20 13.92
N SER A 210 -4.44 -0.17 13.95
CA SER A 210 -5.84 -0.28 13.56
C SER A 210 -5.99 -0.77 12.11
N PRO A 211 -6.75 -1.85 11.85
CA PRO A 211 -6.87 -2.45 10.51
C PRO A 211 -7.33 -1.49 9.43
N VAL A 212 -8.32 -0.63 9.71
CA VAL A 212 -8.79 0.37 8.74
C VAL A 212 -7.75 1.45 8.52
N ALA A 213 -7.14 1.97 9.59
CA ALA A 213 -6.14 3.02 9.50
C ALA A 213 -4.87 2.54 8.77
N ALA A 214 -4.38 1.33 9.10
CA ALA A 214 -3.25 0.72 8.41
C ALA A 214 -3.53 0.53 6.91
N ARG A 215 -4.76 0.13 6.56
CA ARG A 215 -5.18 -0.04 5.18
C ARG A 215 -5.22 1.30 4.43
N VAL A 216 -5.80 2.35 5.04
CA VAL A 216 -5.79 3.70 4.46
C VAL A 216 -4.36 4.13 4.18
N GLY A 217 -3.47 4.07 5.17
CA GLY A 217 -2.05 4.40 4.98
C GLY A 217 -1.38 3.58 3.88
N ALA A 218 -1.65 2.27 3.83
CA ALA A 218 -1.06 1.39 2.83
C ALA A 218 -1.58 1.67 1.40
N VAL A 219 -2.89 1.88 1.22
CA VAL A 219 -3.45 2.22 -0.09
C VAL A 219 -2.93 3.56 -0.57
N GLN A 220 -2.84 4.54 0.33
CA GLN A 220 -2.44 5.89 -0.02
C GLN A 220 -0.93 6.04 -0.26
N LEU A 221 -0.08 5.22 0.37
CA LEU A 221 1.38 5.35 0.34
C LEU A 221 2.11 4.09 -0.15
N LEU A 222 1.83 2.91 0.42
CA LEU A 222 2.55 1.69 0.04
C LEU A 222 2.21 1.22 -1.39
N ARG A 223 0.93 1.26 -1.77
CA ARG A 223 0.50 0.83 -3.11
C ARG A 223 1.14 1.66 -4.23
N PRO A 224 1.12 3.00 -4.22
CA PRO A 224 1.80 3.79 -5.25
C PRO A 224 3.32 3.57 -5.24
N LEU A 225 3.93 3.41 -4.07
CA LEU A 225 5.35 3.12 -3.94
C LEU A 225 5.72 1.77 -4.60
N LEU A 226 4.93 0.71 -4.34
CA LEU A 226 5.10 -0.60 -4.98
C LEU A 226 4.97 -0.54 -6.50
N LYS A 227 3.96 0.20 -6.99
CA LYS A 227 3.77 0.39 -8.44
C LYS A 227 4.96 1.11 -9.07
N GLY A 228 5.49 2.15 -8.41
CA GLY A 228 6.68 2.86 -8.88
C GLY A 228 7.92 1.96 -8.91
N PHE A 229 8.23 1.24 -7.84
CA PHE A 229 9.34 0.29 -7.82
C PHE A 229 9.20 -0.85 -8.84
N GLY A 230 7.97 -1.30 -9.09
CA GLY A 230 7.66 -2.36 -10.06
C GLY A 230 7.62 -1.89 -11.52
N ASP A 231 7.78 -0.59 -11.80
CA ASP A 231 7.54 0.02 -13.13
C ASP A 231 6.14 -0.30 -13.67
N ALA A 232 5.18 -0.48 -12.76
CA ALA A 232 3.81 -0.86 -13.09
C ALA A 232 2.90 0.36 -13.16
N PRO A 233 1.88 0.35 -14.04
CA PRO A 233 0.93 1.45 -14.11
C PRO A 233 0.18 1.61 -12.78
N PHE A 234 -0.03 2.87 -12.38
CA PHE A 234 -0.85 3.21 -11.22
C PHE A 234 -2.24 3.65 -11.70
N SER A 235 -3.27 2.88 -11.34
CA SER A 235 -4.66 3.22 -11.61
C SER A 235 -5.35 3.63 -10.31
N ALA A 236 -6.18 4.66 -10.35
CA ALA A 236 -7.07 4.98 -9.25
C ALA A 236 -8.04 3.82 -8.99
N HIS A 237 -8.58 3.77 -7.78
CA HIS A 237 -9.63 2.80 -7.48
C HIS A 237 -10.89 3.13 -8.30
N PRO A 238 -11.60 2.12 -8.81
CA PRO A 238 -12.92 2.34 -9.40
C PRO A 238 -13.84 2.99 -8.38
N THR A 239 -14.74 3.81 -8.87
CA THR A 239 -15.73 4.49 -8.04
C THR A 239 -17.14 4.12 -8.44
N ARG A 240 -18.06 4.19 -7.48
CA ARG A 240 -19.49 4.02 -7.67
C ARG A 240 -20.21 5.17 -6.99
N GLU A 241 -21.16 5.79 -7.69
CA GLU A 241 -22.07 6.77 -7.10
C GLU A 241 -23.09 6.06 -6.20
N ALA A 242 -23.30 6.62 -5.01
CA ALA A 242 -24.30 6.13 -4.05
C ALA A 242 -24.89 7.29 -3.25
N THR A 243 -26.09 7.08 -2.71
CA THR A 243 -26.74 8.03 -1.80
C THR A 243 -26.41 7.68 -0.35
N LEU A 244 -25.96 8.64 0.43
CA LEU A 244 -25.65 8.44 1.85
C LEU A 244 -26.91 8.19 2.69
N ASP A 245 -26.89 7.12 3.46
CA ASP A 245 -27.86 6.84 4.54
C ASP A 245 -27.23 7.23 5.89
N GLY A 246 -27.07 8.52 6.09
CA GLY A 246 -26.45 9.12 7.27
C GLY A 246 -25.46 10.22 6.91
N ALA A 247 -25.23 11.16 7.83
CA ALA A 247 -24.23 12.20 7.63
C ALA A 247 -22.84 11.68 7.94
N LEU A 248 -21.83 12.16 7.22
CA LEU A 248 -20.44 11.95 7.58
C LEU A 248 -20.04 12.97 8.65
N ASP A 249 -19.28 12.49 9.66
CA ASP A 249 -18.67 13.35 10.67
C ASP A 249 -17.16 13.16 10.63
N THR A 250 -16.46 14.10 10.01
CA THR A 250 -15.02 14.04 9.81
C THR A 250 -14.33 15.31 10.31
N ASP A 251 -13.05 15.15 10.69
CA ASP A 251 -12.19 16.30 11.00
C ASP A 251 -11.85 17.03 9.68
N ARG A 252 -12.35 18.25 9.53
CA ARG A 252 -12.11 19.07 8.33
C ARG A 252 -10.64 19.51 8.16
N ALA A 253 -9.82 19.34 9.19
CA ALA A 253 -8.40 19.70 9.13
C ALA A 253 -7.57 18.66 8.35
N VAL A 254 -8.11 17.45 8.12
CA VAL A 254 -7.40 16.35 7.46
C VAL A 254 -8.27 15.70 6.39
N ARG A 255 -7.65 15.11 5.38
CA ARG A 255 -8.36 14.29 4.41
C ARG A 255 -8.88 13.02 5.06
N SER A 256 -10.17 12.78 4.94
CA SER A 256 -10.84 11.65 5.59
C SER A 256 -11.28 10.58 4.60
N PHE A 257 -11.13 9.32 5.01
CA PHE A 257 -11.54 8.12 4.27
C PHE A 257 -12.54 7.36 5.13
N VAL A 258 -13.83 7.58 4.89
CA VAL A 258 -14.91 7.03 5.71
C VAL A 258 -15.37 5.70 5.12
N PRO A 259 -15.17 4.57 5.83
CA PRO A 259 -15.66 3.28 5.36
C PRO A 259 -17.18 3.26 5.24
N VAL A 260 -17.70 2.67 4.17
CA VAL A 260 -19.14 2.53 3.93
C VAL A 260 -19.49 1.12 3.51
N ALA A 261 -20.65 0.64 3.94
CA ALA A 261 -21.28 -0.54 3.38
C ALA A 261 -22.27 -0.13 2.28
N LEU A 262 -22.36 -0.90 1.20
CA LEU A 262 -23.23 -0.64 0.07
C LEU A 262 -24.40 -1.63 0.06
N ASP A 263 -25.61 -1.09 -0.06
CA ASP A 263 -26.82 -1.87 -0.42
C ASP A 263 -27.46 -1.21 -1.66
N GLY A 264 -27.22 -1.81 -2.82
CA GLY A 264 -27.61 -1.24 -4.10
C GLY A 264 -26.95 0.12 -4.36
N GLU A 265 -27.74 1.20 -4.40
CA GLU A 265 -27.29 2.59 -4.57
C GLU A 265 -27.21 3.36 -3.25
N THR A 266 -27.32 2.68 -2.11
CA THR A 266 -27.27 3.29 -0.78
C THR A 266 -25.92 3.00 -0.12
N ALA A 267 -25.26 4.03 0.39
CA ALA A 267 -24.01 3.93 1.15
C ALA A 267 -24.28 4.26 2.62
N THR A 268 -24.09 3.28 3.50
CA THR A 268 -24.23 3.45 4.95
C THR A 268 -22.87 3.64 5.58
N PRO A 269 -22.59 4.80 6.22
CA PRO A 269 -21.34 5.03 6.91
C PRO A 269 -21.09 4.03 8.04
N LEU A 270 -19.89 3.48 8.11
CA LEU A 270 -19.47 2.59 9.18
C LEU A 270 -18.62 3.36 10.19
N SER A 271 -18.95 3.18 11.47
CA SER A 271 -18.16 3.71 12.57
C SER A 271 -17.12 2.68 13.03
N GLY A 272 -15.95 3.18 13.44
CA GLY A 272 -14.87 2.34 13.95
C GLY A 272 -13.76 2.11 12.93
N THR A 273 -12.66 1.58 13.46
CA THR A 273 -11.42 1.33 12.69
C THR A 273 -10.91 -0.09 12.88
N ASP A 274 -11.74 -0.94 13.49
CA ASP A 274 -11.45 -2.34 13.82
C ASP A 274 -11.58 -3.29 12.61
N LEU A 275 -11.25 -4.54 12.83
CA LEU A 275 -11.32 -5.59 11.82
C LEU A 275 -12.76 -5.85 11.34
N ALA A 276 -13.75 -5.73 12.22
CA ALA A 276 -15.15 -5.92 11.85
C ALA A 276 -15.64 -4.83 10.89
N THR A 277 -15.23 -3.59 11.11
CA THR A 277 -15.45 -2.48 10.18
C THR A 277 -14.73 -2.74 8.87
N ALA A 278 -13.45 -3.11 8.90
CA ALA A 278 -12.67 -3.42 7.71
C ALA A 278 -13.29 -4.55 6.87
N THR A 279 -13.95 -5.52 7.50
CA THR A 279 -14.57 -6.67 6.82
C THR A 279 -15.95 -6.34 6.23
N ARG A 280 -16.69 -5.40 6.85
CA ARG A 280 -18.04 -5.01 6.40
C ARG A 280 -18.05 -3.89 5.38
N ALA A 281 -16.94 -3.16 5.25
CA ALA A 281 -16.85 -2.06 4.29
C ALA A 281 -16.71 -2.61 2.87
N ASP A 282 -17.55 -2.12 1.96
CA ASP A 282 -17.46 -2.34 0.52
C ASP A 282 -16.57 -1.30 -0.16
N GLY A 283 -16.31 -0.18 0.51
CA GLY A 283 -15.50 0.91 0.02
C GLY A 283 -15.37 2.03 1.04
N TRP A 284 -14.85 3.15 0.61
CA TRP A 284 -14.84 4.39 1.39
C TRP A 284 -15.28 5.58 0.58
N VAL A 285 -15.78 6.60 1.29
CA VAL A 285 -15.99 7.94 0.76
C VAL A 285 -14.79 8.80 1.18
N THR A 286 -14.13 9.44 0.21
CA THR A 286 -13.06 10.39 0.47
C THR A 286 -13.66 11.78 0.67
N VAL A 287 -13.40 12.40 1.83
CA VAL A 287 -13.74 13.79 2.12
C VAL A 287 -12.44 14.59 2.15
N PRO A 288 -12.21 15.50 1.18
CA PRO A 288 -11.04 16.36 1.16
C PRO A 288 -10.96 17.26 2.38
N ASP A 289 -9.73 17.62 2.78
CA ASP A 289 -9.49 18.61 3.82
C ASP A 289 -10.08 19.98 3.43
N GLY A 290 -10.66 20.67 4.40
CA GLY A 290 -11.32 21.98 4.21
C GLY A 290 -12.74 21.91 3.65
N GLU A 291 -13.19 20.80 3.09
CA GLU A 291 -14.54 20.65 2.52
C GLU A 291 -15.60 20.40 3.61
N ALA A 292 -16.85 20.64 3.24
CA ALA A 292 -17.98 20.33 4.10
C ALA A 292 -18.27 18.83 4.08
N ASN A 293 -18.66 18.28 5.25
CA ASN A 293 -19.05 16.89 5.33
C ASN A 293 -20.37 16.66 4.57
N PRO A 294 -20.45 15.64 3.70
CA PRO A 294 -21.69 15.23 3.08
C PRO A 294 -22.73 14.82 4.13
N GLY A 295 -23.99 15.21 3.88
CA GLY A 295 -25.13 14.89 4.71
C GLY A 295 -25.91 13.66 4.25
N ALA A 296 -26.87 13.22 5.06
CA ALA A 296 -27.82 12.19 4.65
C ALA A 296 -28.61 12.64 3.41
N GLY A 297 -28.72 11.77 2.41
CA GLY A 297 -29.36 12.05 1.12
C GLY A 297 -28.44 12.65 0.05
N ASP A 298 -27.21 13.02 0.39
CA ASP A 298 -26.24 13.50 -0.61
C ASP A 298 -25.70 12.33 -1.44
N THR A 299 -25.45 12.61 -2.72
CA THR A 299 -24.74 11.66 -3.59
C THR A 299 -23.26 11.77 -3.38
N VAL A 300 -22.61 10.64 -3.17
CA VAL A 300 -21.17 10.54 -2.96
C VAL A 300 -20.54 9.51 -3.89
N SER A 301 -19.27 9.67 -4.16
CA SER A 301 -18.47 8.70 -4.90
C SER A 301 -17.79 7.74 -3.91
N VAL A 302 -18.14 6.46 -3.99
CA VAL A 302 -17.55 5.40 -3.16
C VAL A 302 -16.44 4.74 -3.94
N GLU A 303 -15.20 4.85 -3.44
CA GLU A 303 -14.03 4.15 -4.00
C GLU A 303 -14.06 2.68 -3.59
N ASP A 304 -13.82 1.77 -4.55
CA ASP A 304 -13.73 0.34 -4.28
C ASP A 304 -12.57 0.04 -3.34
N TRP A 305 -12.92 -0.37 -2.15
CA TRP A 305 -11.98 -0.65 -1.08
C TRP A 305 -11.01 -1.82 -1.38
N ASP A 306 -11.47 -2.84 -2.11
CA ASP A 306 -10.75 -4.07 -2.38
C ASP A 306 -10.18 -4.18 -3.79
N TYR A 307 -10.21 -3.09 -4.56
CA TYR A 307 -9.70 -3.09 -5.92
C TYR A 307 -8.25 -3.59 -6.00
N LEU A 308 -8.07 -4.64 -6.75
CA LEU A 308 -6.81 -5.33 -7.00
C LEU A 308 -6.53 -5.30 -8.51
N PRO A 309 -5.86 -4.27 -9.04
CA PRO A 309 -5.58 -4.13 -10.47
C PRO A 309 -4.58 -5.15 -10.99
#